data_077d5b6da28500ffc0d3c6ca4f2f3b13
#
_entry.id   077d5b6da28500ffc0d3c6ca4f2f3b13
#
_cell.length_a   1.000
_cell.length_b   1.000
_cell.length_c   1.000
_cell.angle_alpha   90.00
_cell.angle_beta   90.00
_cell.angle_gamma   90.00
#
_symmetry.space_group_name_H-M   'P 1'
#
loop_
_entity.id
_entity.type
_entity.pdbx_description
1 polymer ?
#
loop_
_entity_poly.entity_id
_entity_poly.type
_entity_poly.pdbx_seq_one_letter_code
_entity_poly.pdbx_strand_id
1 'polypeptide(L)'
;MLKKLLLASAAVAASGAALAADLPRRAAPPVFTPVAPVFTWTGAYFGINAGYVFDGDTRFDRTTGDLANNNAALAVGLRPTAARVRNDGFTGGGQIGYNYQFTPGSGFVVGIEADAAYTDLDRTRTLSNTTNFGPLVTPGAVATTRNNTYRGGLDFLGTVRGRVGYAFDRFMIYGTGGFAYGGVNNRVTFFAPNGTIPFFDGRQNDIQTGYAYGGGIEYALPTDSFFNFFRSSAVTLKAEYLHYDLGGDRFAIPGVNGGPGNYSARVRNDGDLVRAGLNYKFGTF
;
A
#
# COMPACT_ATOMS: atom_id res chain seq x y z
N MET A 1 26.09 104.82 -7.83
CA MET A 1 24.73 104.35 -8.10
C MET A 1 24.71 102.92 -8.70
N LEU A 2 25.73 102.50 -9.43
CA LEU A 2 25.79 101.20 -10.15
C LEU A 2 25.88 99.96 -9.17
N LYS A 3 26.54 100.06 -8.02
CA LYS A 3 26.66 98.93 -7.04
C LYS A 3 25.34 98.57 -6.33
N LYS A 4 24.40 99.54 -6.24
CA LYS A 4 23.10 99.25 -5.60
C LYS A 4 22.11 98.57 -6.55
N LEU A 5 22.27 98.78 -7.87
CA LEU A 5 21.47 98.11 -8.86
C LEU A 5 21.85 96.66 -9.06
N LEU A 6 23.11 96.32 -8.96
CA LEU A 6 23.61 94.92 -9.07
C LEU A 6 23.19 94.04 -7.87
N LEU A 7 23.02 94.58 -6.66
CA LEU A 7 22.53 93.85 -5.51
C LEU A 7 21.01 93.61 -5.56
N ALA A 8 20.26 94.49 -6.21
CA ALA A 8 18.82 94.29 -6.38
C ALA A 8 18.46 93.24 -7.46
N SER A 9 19.28 93.12 -8.49
CA SER A 9 19.10 92.12 -9.55
C SER A 9 19.49 90.68 -9.07
N ALA A 10 20.46 90.55 -8.12
CA ALA A 10 20.81 89.30 -7.51
C ALA A 10 19.75 88.75 -6.54
N ALA A 11 18.99 89.63 -5.84
CA ALA A 11 17.95 89.23 -4.94
C ALA A 11 16.67 88.70 -5.65
N VAL A 12 16.39 89.20 -6.85
CA VAL A 12 15.23 88.73 -7.64
C VAL A 12 15.50 87.38 -8.32
N ALA A 13 16.77 87.07 -8.65
CA ALA A 13 17.15 85.77 -9.23
C ALA A 13 17.15 84.61 -8.15
N ALA A 14 17.32 84.96 -6.87
CA ALA A 14 17.31 83.96 -5.79
C ALA A 14 15.87 83.56 -5.31
N SER A 15 14.83 84.37 -5.60
CA SER A 15 13.46 84.06 -5.24
C SER A 15 12.73 83.16 -6.23
N GLY A 16 13.26 82.96 -7.42
CA GLY A 16 12.68 82.04 -8.43
C GLY A 16 13.03 80.58 -8.22
N ALA A 17 14.02 80.25 -7.36
CA ALA A 17 14.42 78.88 -7.12
C ALA A 17 13.62 78.19 -5.98
N ALA A 18 12.84 78.92 -5.21
CA ALA A 18 12.07 78.34 -4.08
C ALA A 18 10.70 77.79 -4.44
N LEU A 19 10.21 78.04 -5.66
CA LEU A 19 8.89 77.53 -6.10
C LEU A 19 8.97 76.21 -6.88
N ALA A 20 10.18 75.67 -7.13
CA ALA A 20 10.34 74.39 -7.85
C ALA A 20 10.39 73.17 -6.93
N ALA A 21 10.27 73.38 -5.60
CA ALA A 21 10.43 72.23 -4.65
C ALA A 21 9.09 71.59 -4.21
N ASP A 22 7.95 72.10 -4.69
CA ASP A 22 6.64 71.65 -4.20
C ASP A 22 5.82 70.99 -5.31
N LEU A 23 6.50 70.27 -6.23
CA LEU A 23 5.80 69.32 -7.12
C LEU A 23 5.36 68.14 -6.28
N PRO A 24 4.06 67.81 -6.22
CA PRO A 24 3.59 66.65 -5.52
C PRO A 24 4.34 65.42 -6.04
N ARG A 25 5.07 64.75 -5.17
CA ARG A 25 5.69 63.47 -5.53
C ARG A 25 4.57 62.56 -6.01
N ARG A 26 4.61 62.21 -7.29
CA ARG A 26 3.75 61.17 -7.84
C ARG A 26 3.89 59.97 -6.92
N ALA A 27 2.82 59.58 -6.24
CA ALA A 27 2.79 58.35 -5.47
C ALA A 27 3.28 57.21 -6.35
N ALA A 28 4.27 56.48 -5.89
CA ALA A 28 4.74 55.30 -6.60
C ALA A 28 3.52 54.39 -6.85
N PRO A 29 3.34 53.87 -8.07
CA PRO A 29 2.25 52.92 -8.32
C PRO A 29 2.30 51.80 -7.29
N PRO A 30 1.14 51.33 -6.81
CA PRO A 30 1.09 50.24 -5.85
C PRO A 30 1.85 49.05 -6.41
N VAL A 31 2.86 48.58 -5.65
CA VAL A 31 3.62 47.37 -5.98
C VAL A 31 2.65 46.23 -5.82
N PHE A 32 2.19 45.67 -6.92
CA PHE A 32 1.46 44.40 -6.95
C PHE A 32 2.44 43.31 -6.54
N THR A 33 2.43 42.90 -5.30
CA THR A 33 3.06 41.65 -4.87
C THR A 33 2.19 40.51 -5.36
N PRO A 34 2.69 39.64 -6.29
CA PRO A 34 1.93 38.45 -6.70
C PRO A 34 1.60 37.63 -5.43
N VAL A 35 0.33 37.32 -5.24
CA VAL A 35 -0.09 36.40 -4.18
C VAL A 35 0.59 35.07 -4.47
N ALA A 36 1.35 34.54 -3.51
CA ALA A 36 1.99 33.24 -3.65
C ALA A 36 0.90 32.17 -3.96
N PRO A 37 1.10 31.34 -4.99
CA PRO A 37 0.10 30.35 -5.36
C PRO A 37 -0.14 29.40 -4.17
N VAL A 38 -1.40 29.26 -3.78
CA VAL A 38 -1.81 28.36 -2.70
C VAL A 38 -1.73 26.94 -3.24
N PHE A 39 -1.07 26.04 -2.49
CA PHE A 39 -0.96 24.65 -2.87
C PHE A 39 -2.35 23.99 -2.95
N THR A 40 -2.57 23.15 -3.96
CA THR A 40 -3.80 22.36 -4.11
C THR A 40 -3.48 20.89 -4.35
N TRP A 41 -4.25 19.99 -3.76
CA TRP A 41 -4.15 18.56 -3.98
C TRP A 41 -4.83 18.09 -5.26
N THR A 42 -5.60 18.95 -5.95
CA THR A 42 -6.27 18.61 -7.21
C THR A 42 -5.27 18.31 -8.31
N GLY A 43 -5.43 17.17 -8.97
CA GLY A 43 -4.63 16.77 -10.13
C GLY A 43 -4.34 15.28 -10.17
N ALA A 44 -3.88 14.84 -11.33
CA ALA A 44 -3.37 13.49 -11.53
C ALA A 44 -1.96 13.35 -10.91
N TYR A 45 -1.63 12.16 -10.47
CA TYR A 45 -0.31 11.84 -9.98
C TYR A 45 0.09 10.41 -10.36
N PHE A 46 1.38 10.17 -10.43
CA PHE A 46 1.95 8.83 -10.43
C PHE A 46 3.06 8.77 -9.38
N GLY A 47 3.37 7.57 -8.92
CA GLY A 47 4.38 7.40 -7.89
C GLY A 47 4.90 5.99 -7.79
N ILE A 48 5.87 5.84 -6.90
CA ILE A 48 6.43 4.56 -6.49
C ILE A 48 6.19 4.36 -5.00
N ASN A 49 6.09 3.12 -4.59
CA ASN A 49 5.97 2.76 -3.18
C ASN A 49 6.82 1.55 -2.84
N ALA A 50 7.20 1.48 -1.59
CA ALA A 50 7.84 0.32 -0.98
C ALA A 50 7.30 0.14 0.43
N GLY A 51 7.17 -1.11 0.88
CA GLY A 51 6.58 -1.41 2.17
C GLY A 51 6.92 -2.81 2.67
N TYR A 52 6.26 -3.15 3.75
CA TYR A 52 6.39 -4.44 4.39
C TYR A 52 5.01 -4.97 4.79
N VAL A 53 4.71 -6.20 4.38
CA VAL A 53 3.54 -6.94 4.82
C VAL A 53 3.89 -7.63 6.14
N PHE A 54 3.11 -7.38 7.14
CA PHE A 54 3.19 -8.03 8.44
C PHE A 54 1.84 -8.68 8.76
N ASP A 55 1.85 -9.71 9.60
CA ASP A 55 0.66 -10.53 9.90
C ASP A 55 -0.04 -11.07 8.64
N GLY A 56 0.74 -11.24 7.54
CA GLY A 56 0.28 -11.91 6.34
C GLY A 56 0.00 -13.36 6.62
N ASP A 57 -1.20 -13.84 6.30
CA ASP A 57 -1.62 -15.19 6.55
C ASP A 57 -2.17 -15.88 5.32
N THR A 58 -1.64 -17.07 5.07
CA THR A 58 -2.34 -18.06 4.24
C THR A 58 -2.96 -19.10 5.17
N ARG A 59 -4.29 -19.09 5.22
CA ARG A 59 -5.06 -20.02 6.05
C ARG A 59 -5.65 -21.12 5.17
N PHE A 60 -5.30 -22.35 5.50
CA PHE A 60 -5.90 -23.54 4.91
C PHE A 60 -6.95 -24.07 5.89
N ASP A 61 -8.22 -23.92 5.53
CA ASP A 61 -9.34 -24.30 6.37
C ASP A 61 -10.15 -25.43 5.75
N ARG A 62 -10.91 -26.18 6.59
CA ARG A 62 -11.87 -27.19 6.15
C ARG A 62 -11.30 -28.19 5.15
N THR A 63 -10.14 -28.74 5.47
CA THR A 63 -9.63 -29.90 4.72
C THR A 63 -10.60 -31.07 4.85
N THR A 64 -11.05 -31.63 3.72
CA THR A 64 -11.96 -32.77 3.67
C THR A 64 -11.44 -33.81 2.68
N GLY A 65 -11.69 -35.09 2.97
CA GLY A 65 -11.39 -36.18 2.06
C GLY A 65 -12.65 -36.69 1.34
N ASP A 66 -12.49 -37.27 0.17
CA ASP A 66 -13.57 -37.92 -0.57
C ASP A 66 -13.84 -39.38 -0.17
N LEU A 67 -12.82 -40.05 0.42
CA LEU A 67 -12.93 -41.42 0.90
C LEU A 67 -13.02 -41.49 2.43
N ALA A 68 -13.66 -42.55 2.93
CA ALA A 68 -13.79 -42.79 4.37
C ALA A 68 -12.42 -42.85 5.08
N ASN A 69 -11.42 -43.50 4.47
CA ASN A 69 -10.04 -43.57 5.04
C ASN A 69 -9.38 -42.18 5.10
N ASN A 70 -9.63 -41.31 4.13
CA ASN A 70 -9.11 -39.95 4.11
C ASN A 70 -9.74 -39.11 5.24
N ASN A 71 -11.05 -39.25 5.45
CA ASN A 71 -11.74 -38.58 6.54
C ASN A 71 -11.36 -39.17 7.90
N ALA A 72 -11.11 -40.46 8.01
CA ALA A 72 -10.60 -41.09 9.24
C ALA A 72 -9.20 -40.53 9.60
N ALA A 73 -8.32 -40.30 8.62
CA ALA A 73 -7.00 -39.69 8.87
C ALA A 73 -7.10 -38.26 9.40
N LEU A 74 -8.11 -37.49 8.96
CA LEU A 74 -8.43 -36.16 9.51
C LEU A 74 -8.98 -36.27 10.93
N ALA A 75 -9.92 -37.19 11.16
CA ALA A 75 -10.58 -37.37 12.46
C ALA A 75 -9.60 -37.77 13.59
N VAL A 76 -8.59 -38.60 13.27
CA VAL A 76 -7.57 -38.98 14.24
C VAL A 76 -6.38 -38.03 14.29
N GLY A 77 -6.40 -36.92 13.58
CA GLY A 77 -5.38 -35.88 13.62
C GLY A 77 -4.09 -36.20 12.85
N LEU A 78 -4.04 -37.26 12.05
CA LEU A 78 -2.86 -37.58 11.19
C LEU A 78 -2.74 -36.57 10.03
N ARG A 79 -3.84 -36.01 9.60
CA ARG A 79 -3.91 -34.90 8.66
C ARG A 79 -4.59 -33.72 9.35
N PRO A 80 -4.00 -32.51 9.33
CA PRO A 80 -4.64 -31.33 9.89
C PRO A 80 -5.88 -30.95 9.11
N THR A 81 -6.97 -30.61 9.81
CA THR A 81 -8.19 -30.04 9.21
C THR A 81 -8.01 -28.58 8.86
N ALA A 82 -7.06 -27.90 9.50
CA ALA A 82 -6.68 -26.52 9.25
C ALA A 82 -5.17 -26.33 9.46
N ALA A 83 -4.59 -25.40 8.72
CA ALA A 83 -3.20 -24.97 8.88
C ALA A 83 -3.08 -23.49 8.56
N ARG A 84 -2.11 -22.82 9.18
CA ARG A 84 -1.81 -21.42 8.94
C ARG A 84 -0.33 -21.28 8.57
N VAL A 85 -0.06 -20.59 7.47
CA VAL A 85 1.29 -20.22 7.04
C VAL A 85 1.40 -18.71 7.14
N ARG A 86 2.32 -18.22 7.98
CA ARG A 86 2.57 -16.80 8.14
C ARG A 86 3.51 -16.33 7.02
N ASN A 87 3.10 -15.31 6.30
CA ASN A 87 3.78 -14.77 5.14
C ASN A 87 4.09 -13.28 5.34
N ASP A 88 5.20 -12.98 5.99
CA ASP A 88 5.69 -11.62 6.14
C ASP A 88 6.78 -11.35 5.10
N GLY A 89 6.83 -10.14 4.51
CA GLY A 89 7.83 -9.84 3.51
C GLY A 89 7.73 -8.44 2.94
N PHE A 90 8.72 -8.09 2.10
CA PHE A 90 8.78 -6.81 1.44
C PHE A 90 7.86 -6.73 0.22
N THR A 91 7.43 -5.51 -0.08
CA THR A 91 6.64 -5.20 -1.26
C THR A 91 7.13 -3.91 -1.88
N GLY A 92 7.03 -3.81 -3.20
CA GLY A 92 7.42 -2.60 -3.92
C GLY A 92 6.73 -2.49 -5.27
N GLY A 93 6.29 -1.29 -5.63
CA GLY A 93 5.51 -1.12 -6.84
C GLY A 93 5.30 0.32 -7.25
N GLY A 94 4.31 0.49 -8.12
CA GLY A 94 3.89 1.77 -8.64
C GLY A 94 2.43 2.07 -8.35
N GLN A 95 2.09 3.35 -8.39
CA GLN A 95 0.74 3.84 -8.17
C GLN A 95 0.43 5.01 -9.09
N ILE A 96 -0.84 5.12 -9.48
CA ILE A 96 -1.40 6.25 -10.21
C ILE A 96 -2.71 6.66 -9.55
N GLY A 97 -3.04 7.93 -9.63
CA GLY A 97 -4.30 8.40 -9.09
C GLY A 97 -4.67 9.80 -9.51
N TYR A 98 -5.83 10.21 -9.06
CA TYR A 98 -6.36 11.56 -9.24
C TYR A 98 -7.04 12.01 -7.95
N ASN A 99 -6.72 13.21 -7.50
CA ASN A 99 -7.37 13.87 -6.37
C ASN A 99 -8.14 15.10 -6.83
N TYR A 100 -9.24 15.38 -6.16
CA TYR A 100 -9.99 16.61 -6.26
C TYR A 100 -10.17 17.23 -4.89
N GLN A 101 -9.68 18.45 -4.71
CA GLN A 101 -9.81 19.23 -3.48
C GLN A 101 -10.90 20.29 -3.68
N PHE A 102 -11.87 20.33 -2.78
CA PHE A 102 -13.01 21.26 -2.91
C PHE A 102 -12.64 22.72 -2.64
N THR A 103 -11.66 22.95 -1.76
CA THR A 103 -11.23 24.31 -1.38
C THR A 103 -9.71 24.38 -1.42
N PRO A 104 -9.08 25.29 -2.19
CA PRO A 104 -7.63 25.46 -2.22
C PRO A 104 -7.06 25.73 -0.82
N GLY A 105 -5.85 25.23 -0.54
CA GLY A 105 -5.18 25.31 0.74
C GLY A 105 -5.70 24.25 1.71
N SER A 106 -6.78 24.55 2.44
CA SER A 106 -7.35 23.61 3.41
C SER A 106 -8.77 23.21 3.03
N GLY A 107 -9.07 21.92 3.08
CA GLY A 107 -10.39 21.42 2.73
C GLY A 107 -10.46 19.93 2.46
N PHE A 108 -11.67 19.46 2.19
CA PHE A 108 -11.90 18.06 1.83
C PHE A 108 -11.27 17.71 0.49
N VAL A 109 -10.70 16.52 0.44
CA VAL A 109 -10.11 15.92 -0.75
C VAL A 109 -10.80 14.58 -0.99
N VAL A 110 -11.22 14.33 -2.23
CA VAL A 110 -11.68 13.03 -2.68
C VAL A 110 -10.80 12.57 -3.84
N GLY A 111 -10.61 11.28 -3.98
CA GLY A 111 -9.75 10.78 -5.05
C GLY A 111 -9.96 9.31 -5.33
N ILE A 112 -9.28 8.87 -6.37
CA ILE A 112 -9.17 7.47 -6.78
C ILE A 112 -7.70 7.16 -6.97
N GLU A 113 -7.27 5.98 -6.52
CA GLU A 113 -5.90 5.49 -6.67
C GLU A 113 -5.92 4.04 -7.14
N ALA A 114 -5.07 3.71 -8.10
CA ALA A 114 -4.77 2.36 -8.49
C ALA A 114 -3.29 2.09 -8.26
N ASP A 115 -2.98 0.93 -7.72
CA ASP A 115 -1.60 0.51 -7.49
C ASP A 115 -1.41 -0.97 -7.83
N ALA A 116 -0.16 -1.32 -8.15
CA ALA A 116 0.29 -2.70 -8.30
C ALA A 116 1.71 -2.81 -7.74
N ALA A 117 1.93 -3.79 -6.91
CA ALA A 117 3.20 -4.05 -6.25
C ALA A 117 3.58 -5.53 -6.33
N TYR A 118 4.84 -5.80 -6.62
CA TYR A 118 5.45 -7.10 -6.41
C TYR A 118 5.58 -7.38 -4.92
N THR A 119 5.39 -8.64 -4.51
CA THR A 119 5.49 -9.07 -3.13
C THR A 119 6.44 -10.26 -3.02
N ASP A 120 7.28 -10.29 -1.98
CA ASP A 120 8.17 -11.42 -1.66
C ASP A 120 7.57 -12.22 -0.49
N LEU A 121 6.37 -12.76 -0.73
CA LEU A 121 5.59 -13.50 0.25
C LEU A 121 5.51 -14.98 -0.18
N ASP A 122 6.51 -15.78 0.18
CA ASP A 122 6.55 -17.21 -0.08
C ASP A 122 7.12 -17.95 1.11
N ARG A 123 6.28 -18.65 1.83
CA ARG A 123 6.67 -19.39 3.02
C ARG A 123 6.10 -20.80 3.00
N THR A 124 6.87 -21.70 3.57
CA THR A 124 6.50 -23.11 3.71
C THR A 124 6.48 -23.51 5.18
N ARG A 125 5.44 -24.20 5.59
CA ARG A 125 5.29 -24.77 6.92
C ARG A 125 5.04 -26.28 6.83
N THR A 126 5.84 -27.07 7.54
CA THR A 126 5.64 -28.51 7.67
C THR A 126 5.12 -28.83 9.07
N LEU A 127 4.04 -29.60 9.13
CA LEU A 127 3.45 -30.14 10.34
C LEU A 127 3.64 -31.66 10.35
N SER A 128 4.29 -32.17 11.37
CA SER A 128 4.46 -33.61 11.59
C SER A 128 3.47 -34.09 12.66
N ASN A 129 2.52 -34.90 12.26
CA ASN A 129 1.47 -35.41 13.12
C ASN A 129 1.68 -36.89 13.37
N THR A 130 1.76 -37.26 14.63
CA THR A 130 1.95 -38.66 15.05
C THR A 130 0.73 -39.12 15.82
N THR A 131 0.17 -40.26 15.43
CA THR A 131 -0.90 -40.91 16.17
C THR A 131 -0.36 -42.21 16.74
N ASN A 132 -0.40 -42.32 18.06
CA ASN A 132 -0.15 -43.55 18.78
C ASN A 132 -1.48 -44.28 18.94
N PHE A 133 -1.69 -45.30 18.13
CA PHE A 133 -2.77 -46.25 18.43
C PHE A 133 -2.32 -47.05 19.65
N GLY A 134 -2.84 -46.68 20.83
CA GLY A 134 -2.50 -47.37 22.07
C GLY A 134 -2.78 -48.88 22.01
N PRO A 135 -2.12 -49.68 22.82
CA PRO A 135 -2.25 -51.16 22.81
C PRO A 135 -3.70 -51.65 23.06
N LEU A 136 -4.58 -50.80 23.53
CA LEU A 136 -6.01 -51.10 23.73
C LEU A 136 -6.84 -51.18 22.46
N VAL A 137 -6.34 -50.63 21.33
CA VAL A 137 -7.10 -50.58 20.05
C VAL A 137 -6.61 -51.65 19.07
N THR A 138 -5.31 -51.91 19.05
CA THR A 138 -4.70 -52.98 18.24
C THR A 138 -3.39 -53.39 18.86
N PRO A 139 -3.25 -54.60 19.43
CA PRO A 139 -1.96 -55.10 19.92
C PRO A 139 -0.92 -55.12 18.80
N GLY A 140 0.22 -54.43 19.02
CA GLY A 140 1.28 -54.30 18.00
C GLY A 140 1.14 -53.11 17.05
N ALA A 141 0.19 -52.21 17.24
CA ALA A 141 0.09 -51.00 16.44
C ALA A 141 1.32 -50.11 16.62
N VAL A 142 1.97 -49.79 15.51
CA VAL A 142 3.16 -48.90 15.47
C VAL A 142 2.68 -47.46 15.34
N ALA A 143 3.34 -46.55 16.05
CA ALA A 143 3.11 -45.12 15.88
C ALA A 143 3.28 -44.72 14.42
N THR A 144 2.26 -44.06 13.87
CA THR A 144 2.31 -43.59 12.50
C THR A 144 2.47 -42.06 12.49
N THR A 145 3.55 -41.64 11.86
CA THR A 145 3.82 -40.19 11.64
C THR A 145 3.51 -39.81 10.19
N ARG A 146 2.84 -38.71 10.01
CA ARG A 146 2.59 -38.13 8.67
C ARG A 146 3.05 -36.69 8.63
N ASN A 147 3.88 -36.39 7.64
CA ASN A 147 4.30 -35.05 7.34
C ASN A 147 3.25 -34.40 6.43
N ASN A 148 2.96 -33.13 6.72
CA ASN A 148 1.98 -32.32 6.01
C ASN A 148 2.60 -30.96 5.73
N THR A 149 2.90 -30.67 4.47
CA THR A 149 3.57 -29.43 4.06
C THR A 149 2.56 -28.50 3.41
N TYR A 150 2.55 -27.28 3.90
CA TYR A 150 1.71 -26.19 3.41
C TYR A 150 2.62 -25.07 2.94
N ARG A 151 2.44 -24.60 1.73
CA ARG A 151 3.10 -23.43 1.16
C ARG A 151 2.06 -22.40 0.83
N GLY A 152 2.26 -21.17 1.30
CA GLY A 152 1.47 -19.99 0.92
C GLY A 152 2.37 -18.98 0.27
N GLY A 153 1.94 -18.38 -0.84
CA GLY A 153 2.66 -17.35 -1.55
C GLY A 153 1.70 -16.33 -2.16
N LEU A 154 2.18 -15.09 -2.24
CA LEU A 154 1.55 -13.99 -2.94
C LEU A 154 2.63 -13.31 -3.79
N ASP A 155 2.50 -13.42 -5.11
CA ASP A 155 3.51 -12.94 -6.06
C ASP A 155 3.38 -11.44 -6.33
N PHE A 156 2.14 -10.94 -6.37
CA PHE A 156 1.83 -9.53 -6.50
C PHE A 156 0.49 -9.18 -5.84
N LEU A 157 0.37 -7.93 -5.44
CA LEU A 157 -0.85 -7.33 -4.92
C LEU A 157 -1.16 -6.05 -5.68
N GLY A 158 -2.37 -5.94 -6.21
CA GLY A 158 -2.88 -4.73 -6.85
C GLY A 158 -4.16 -4.26 -6.19
N THR A 159 -4.40 -2.94 -6.18
CA THR A 159 -5.63 -2.37 -5.65
C THR A 159 -6.18 -1.26 -6.53
N VAL A 160 -7.51 -1.08 -6.49
CA VAL A 160 -8.21 0.10 -7.02
C VAL A 160 -9.11 0.64 -5.92
N ARG A 161 -8.80 1.83 -5.42
CA ARG A 161 -9.40 2.35 -4.18
C ARG A 161 -9.89 3.78 -4.34
N GLY A 162 -11.01 4.09 -3.71
CA GLY A 162 -11.42 5.44 -3.40
C GLY A 162 -10.65 5.96 -2.19
N ARG A 163 -10.39 7.27 -2.12
CA ARG A 163 -9.82 7.94 -0.96
C ARG A 163 -10.62 9.19 -0.60
N VAL A 164 -10.75 9.43 0.68
CA VAL A 164 -11.40 10.61 1.25
C VAL A 164 -10.52 11.14 2.37
N GLY A 165 -10.20 12.42 2.34
CA GLY A 165 -9.31 13.02 3.31
C GLY A 165 -9.58 14.49 3.54
N TYR A 166 -8.77 15.07 4.40
CA TYR A 166 -8.76 16.50 4.66
C TYR A 166 -7.33 17.03 4.56
N ALA A 167 -7.17 18.07 3.77
CA ALA A 167 -5.91 18.77 3.57
C ALA A 167 -5.80 19.98 4.50
N PHE A 168 -4.64 20.12 5.11
CA PHE A 168 -4.18 21.27 5.87
C PHE A 168 -2.98 21.86 5.11
N ASP A 169 -3.26 22.64 4.07
CA ASP A 169 -2.26 23.13 3.13
C ASP A 169 -1.45 21.99 2.52
N ARG A 170 -0.20 21.83 2.87
CA ARG A 170 0.73 20.81 2.35
C ARG A 170 0.64 19.44 3.04
N PHE A 171 -0.13 19.32 4.09
CA PHE A 171 -0.34 18.07 4.83
C PHE A 171 -1.75 17.54 4.60
N MET A 172 -1.89 16.26 4.32
CA MET A 172 -3.19 15.61 4.14
C MET A 172 -3.25 14.32 4.97
N ILE A 173 -4.38 14.09 5.65
CA ILE A 173 -4.74 12.82 6.26
C ILE A 173 -5.94 12.25 5.50
N TYR A 174 -5.94 10.94 5.25
CA TYR A 174 -7.00 10.30 4.47
C TYR A 174 -7.30 8.87 4.91
N GLY A 175 -8.53 8.45 4.65
CA GLY A 175 -8.95 7.06 4.63
C GLY A 175 -9.11 6.58 3.19
N THR A 176 -8.93 5.29 2.96
CA THR A 176 -9.04 4.68 1.63
C THR A 176 -9.68 3.30 1.72
N GLY A 177 -10.36 2.89 0.66
CA GLY A 177 -10.95 1.56 0.57
C GLY A 177 -11.41 1.24 -0.84
N GLY A 178 -11.41 -0.06 -1.18
CA GLY A 178 -11.79 -0.51 -2.51
C GLY A 178 -11.47 -1.97 -2.79
N PHE A 179 -11.36 -2.25 -4.06
CA PHE A 179 -11.09 -3.56 -4.62
C PHE A 179 -9.61 -3.92 -4.53
N ALA A 180 -9.32 -5.19 -4.19
CA ALA A 180 -7.99 -5.76 -4.21
C ALA A 180 -7.94 -7.01 -5.08
N TYR A 181 -6.80 -7.28 -5.70
CA TYR A 181 -6.53 -8.49 -6.46
C TYR A 181 -5.06 -8.88 -6.31
N GLY A 182 -4.76 -10.18 -6.33
CA GLY A 182 -3.39 -10.65 -6.18
C GLY A 182 -3.19 -12.03 -6.77
N GLY A 183 -1.99 -12.28 -7.27
CA GLY A 183 -1.56 -13.59 -7.77
C GLY A 183 -1.12 -14.46 -6.61
N VAL A 184 -1.87 -15.51 -6.30
CA VAL A 184 -1.57 -16.45 -5.22
C VAL A 184 -0.93 -17.71 -5.74
N ASN A 185 0.02 -18.26 -4.98
CA ASN A 185 0.73 -19.50 -5.27
C ASN A 185 0.70 -20.38 -4.02
N ASN A 186 -0.36 -21.18 -3.88
CA ASN A 186 -0.57 -22.04 -2.73
C ASN A 186 -0.34 -23.51 -3.08
N ARG A 187 0.27 -24.28 -2.15
CA ARG A 187 0.49 -25.71 -2.33
C ARG A 187 0.29 -26.46 -1.02
N VAL A 188 -0.34 -27.63 -1.12
CA VAL A 188 -0.45 -28.59 -0.02
C VAL A 188 0.08 -29.92 -0.48
N THR A 189 1.03 -30.48 0.28
CA THR A 189 1.59 -31.80 0.03
C THR A 189 1.45 -32.67 1.29
N PHE A 190 0.79 -33.81 1.16
CA PHE A 190 0.64 -34.80 2.20
C PHE A 190 1.49 -36.03 1.89
N PHE A 191 2.35 -36.42 2.81
CA PHE A 191 3.29 -37.52 2.60
C PHE A 191 2.73 -38.89 3.05
N ALA A 192 3.38 -39.95 2.55
CA ALA A 192 3.13 -41.32 2.96
C ALA A 192 3.38 -41.50 4.47
N PRO A 193 2.83 -42.56 5.08
CA PRO A 193 3.15 -42.92 6.47
C PRO A 193 4.65 -43.15 6.66
N ASN A 194 5.23 -42.54 7.70
CA ASN A 194 6.64 -42.68 8.06
C ASN A 194 7.64 -42.45 6.92
N GLY A 195 7.24 -41.67 5.88
CA GLY A 195 8.03 -41.49 4.66
C GLY A 195 8.03 -40.04 4.14
N THR A 196 8.82 -39.88 3.09
CA THR A 196 8.99 -38.60 2.34
C THR A 196 8.36 -38.61 0.95
N ILE A 197 7.68 -39.73 0.60
CA ILE A 197 7.00 -39.86 -0.70
C ILE A 197 5.68 -39.08 -0.64
N PRO A 198 5.44 -38.09 -1.53
CA PRO A 198 4.16 -37.40 -1.61
C PRO A 198 3.04 -38.36 -2.02
N PHE A 199 2.00 -38.47 -1.21
CA PHE A 199 0.78 -39.23 -1.51
C PHE A 199 -0.34 -38.37 -2.07
N PHE A 200 -0.35 -37.08 -1.72
CA PHE A 200 -1.30 -36.11 -2.23
C PHE A 200 -0.56 -34.79 -2.47
N ASP A 201 -0.80 -34.17 -3.61
CA ASP A 201 -0.18 -32.89 -3.97
C ASP A 201 -1.19 -32.01 -4.71
N GLY A 202 -1.60 -30.92 -4.06
CA GLY A 202 -2.50 -29.93 -4.63
C GLY A 202 -1.82 -28.60 -4.79
N ARG A 203 -2.11 -27.88 -5.88
CA ARG A 203 -1.59 -26.54 -6.17
C ARG A 203 -2.71 -25.64 -6.61
N GLN A 204 -2.58 -24.37 -6.25
CA GLN A 204 -3.45 -23.31 -6.70
C GLN A 204 -2.59 -22.13 -7.12
N ASN A 205 -2.62 -21.80 -8.40
CA ASN A 205 -1.94 -20.64 -9.00
C ASN A 205 -3.01 -19.84 -9.75
N ASP A 206 -3.65 -18.92 -9.05
CA ASP A 206 -4.77 -18.15 -9.55
C ASP A 206 -4.68 -16.69 -9.14
N ILE A 207 -5.46 -15.84 -9.80
CA ILE A 207 -5.69 -14.47 -9.34
C ILE A 207 -6.89 -14.50 -8.38
N GLN A 208 -6.64 -14.22 -7.12
CA GLN A 208 -7.70 -14.01 -6.13
C GLN A 208 -8.09 -12.54 -6.05
N THR A 209 -9.35 -12.29 -5.70
CA THR A 209 -9.92 -10.96 -5.60
C THR A 209 -10.59 -10.77 -4.25
N GLY A 210 -10.64 -9.52 -3.81
CA GLY A 210 -11.22 -9.18 -2.54
C GLY A 210 -11.27 -7.67 -2.32
N TYR A 211 -10.97 -7.23 -1.12
CA TYR A 211 -11.01 -5.82 -0.74
C TYR A 211 -9.74 -5.41 -0.01
N ALA A 212 -9.46 -4.10 -0.05
CA ALA A 212 -8.47 -3.46 0.81
C ALA A 212 -9.04 -2.17 1.39
N TYR A 213 -8.66 -1.87 2.63
CA TYR A 213 -9.00 -0.61 3.29
C TYR A 213 -7.87 -0.18 4.22
N GLY A 214 -7.83 1.11 4.53
CA GLY A 214 -6.83 1.65 5.41
C GLY A 214 -6.83 3.16 5.47
N GLY A 215 -5.67 3.74 5.72
CA GLY A 215 -5.51 5.18 5.78
C GLY A 215 -4.05 5.58 5.79
N GLY A 216 -3.82 6.87 5.59
CA GLY A 216 -2.46 7.38 5.52
C GLY A 216 -2.39 8.88 5.68
N ILE A 217 -1.15 9.33 5.63
CA ILE A 217 -0.78 10.74 5.62
C ILE A 217 0.06 11.02 4.37
N GLU A 218 -0.07 12.20 3.82
CA GLU A 218 0.69 12.64 2.66
C GLU A 218 1.15 14.09 2.88
N TYR A 219 2.40 14.37 2.54
CA TYR A 219 3.01 15.68 2.70
C TYR A 219 3.63 16.16 1.39
N ALA A 220 3.21 17.35 0.93
CA ALA A 220 3.76 17.99 -0.26
C ALA A 220 5.08 18.69 0.08
N LEU A 221 6.17 18.19 -0.50
CA LEU A 221 7.52 18.67 -0.23
C LEU A 221 7.71 20.10 -0.73
N PRO A 222 8.35 20.99 0.05
CA PRO A 222 8.82 22.27 -0.43
C PRO A 222 9.81 22.10 -1.60
N THR A 223 9.90 23.10 -2.48
CA THR A 223 10.76 23.07 -3.67
C THR A 223 12.26 23.00 -3.33
N ASP A 224 12.63 23.48 -2.17
CA ASP A 224 13.99 23.50 -1.61
C ASP A 224 14.33 22.28 -0.73
N SER A 225 13.38 21.35 -0.58
CA SER A 225 13.60 20.12 0.19
C SER A 225 14.67 19.23 -0.44
N PHE A 226 15.54 18.64 0.38
CA PHE A 226 16.57 17.69 -0.02
C PHE A 226 16.02 16.49 -0.80
N PHE A 227 14.81 16.01 -0.47
CA PHE A 227 14.15 14.90 -1.15
C PHE A 227 13.38 15.31 -2.41
N ASN A 228 13.30 16.61 -2.71
CA ASN A 228 12.63 17.11 -3.91
C ASN A 228 13.64 17.28 -5.05
N PHE A 229 14.11 16.17 -5.63
CA PHE A 229 15.07 16.16 -6.72
C PHE A 229 14.64 16.95 -7.95
N PHE A 230 13.33 17.08 -8.18
CA PHE A 230 12.77 17.82 -9.31
C PHE A 230 12.60 19.30 -9.02
N ARG A 231 12.86 19.76 -7.81
CA ARG A 231 12.64 21.15 -7.33
C ARG A 231 11.26 21.70 -7.71
N SER A 232 10.27 20.82 -7.64
CA SER A 232 8.88 21.10 -8.00
C SER A 232 7.99 20.99 -6.76
N SER A 233 7.01 21.86 -6.62
CA SER A 233 5.97 21.74 -5.59
C SER A 233 5.04 20.53 -5.80
N ALA A 234 5.29 19.76 -6.87
CA ALA A 234 4.51 18.61 -7.28
C ALA A 234 4.92 17.29 -6.60
N VAL A 235 5.98 17.23 -5.82
CA VAL A 235 6.44 15.98 -5.17
C VAL A 235 5.80 15.84 -3.80
N THR A 236 5.21 14.66 -3.54
CA THR A 236 4.63 14.35 -2.22
C THR A 236 5.23 13.08 -1.64
N LEU A 237 5.39 13.06 -0.32
CA LEU A 237 5.78 11.89 0.46
C LEU A 237 4.54 11.31 1.14
N LYS A 238 4.29 10.03 0.96
CA LYS A 238 3.15 9.29 1.50
C LYS A 238 3.60 8.23 2.50
N ALA A 239 2.87 8.07 3.59
CA ALA A 239 2.93 6.91 4.48
C ALA A 239 1.50 6.36 4.64
N GLU A 240 1.32 5.06 4.45
CA GLU A 240 0.01 4.43 4.39
C GLU A 240 0.01 3.06 5.07
N TYR A 241 -1.05 2.77 5.78
CA TYR A 241 -1.41 1.45 6.27
C TYR A 241 -2.59 0.91 5.47
N LEU A 242 -2.52 -0.36 5.08
CA LEU A 242 -3.59 -1.08 4.39
C LEU A 242 -3.78 -2.45 5.00
N HIS A 243 -5.03 -2.82 5.21
CA HIS A 243 -5.46 -4.19 5.38
C HIS A 243 -6.02 -4.71 4.06
N TYR A 244 -5.65 -5.95 3.67
CA TYR A 244 -6.22 -6.62 2.51
C TYR A 244 -6.74 -8.01 2.86
N ASP A 245 -7.83 -8.43 2.24
CA ASP A 245 -8.38 -9.78 2.27
C ASP A 245 -8.77 -10.18 0.85
N LEU A 246 -8.05 -11.15 0.29
CA LEU A 246 -8.28 -11.66 -1.07
C LEU A 246 -9.35 -12.75 -1.14
N GLY A 247 -10.17 -12.86 -0.06
CA GLY A 247 -11.21 -13.86 0.00
C GLY A 247 -10.68 -15.27 0.19
N GLY A 248 -11.47 -16.24 -0.19
CA GLY A 248 -11.06 -17.64 -0.03
C GLY A 248 -11.69 -18.55 -1.06
N ASP A 249 -10.87 -19.42 -1.63
CA ASP A 249 -11.28 -20.38 -2.63
C ASP A 249 -10.97 -21.81 -2.21
N ARG A 250 -11.62 -22.80 -2.85
CA ARG A 250 -11.39 -24.20 -2.59
C ARG A 250 -10.63 -24.83 -3.75
N PHE A 251 -9.58 -25.58 -3.43
CA PHE A 251 -8.82 -26.33 -4.44
C PHE A 251 -8.70 -27.80 -4.06
N ALA A 252 -8.48 -28.65 -5.08
CA ALA A 252 -8.32 -30.07 -4.94
C ALA A 252 -6.85 -30.42 -4.60
N ILE A 253 -6.68 -31.47 -3.80
CA ILE A 253 -5.40 -32.06 -3.44
C ILE A 253 -5.48 -33.53 -3.87
N PRO A 254 -5.21 -33.82 -5.16
CA PRO A 254 -5.34 -35.14 -5.72
C PRO A 254 -4.33 -36.14 -5.13
N GLY A 255 -4.74 -37.42 -5.14
CA GLY A 255 -3.85 -38.53 -4.84
C GLY A 255 -2.78 -38.67 -5.94
N VAL A 256 -1.52 -38.87 -5.51
CA VAL A 256 -0.35 -39.12 -6.36
C VAL A 256 0.42 -40.31 -5.79
N ASN A 257 1.25 -40.98 -6.60
CA ASN A 257 2.10 -42.11 -6.15
C ASN A 257 1.34 -43.19 -5.37
N GLY A 258 0.12 -43.52 -5.78
CA GLY A 258 -0.71 -44.54 -5.12
C GLY A 258 -1.50 -44.03 -3.91
N GLY A 259 -1.52 -42.73 -3.66
CA GLY A 259 -2.41 -42.12 -2.66
C GLY A 259 -3.88 -42.30 -3.06
N PRO A 260 -4.73 -42.93 -2.22
CA PRO A 260 -6.10 -43.27 -2.59
C PRO A 260 -7.02 -42.04 -2.45
N GLY A 261 -7.80 -41.75 -3.53
CA GLY A 261 -8.78 -40.66 -3.54
C GLY A 261 -8.14 -39.29 -3.52
N ASN A 262 -8.90 -38.29 -3.03
CA ASN A 262 -8.49 -36.89 -3.02
C ASN A 262 -8.81 -36.24 -1.68
N TYR A 263 -8.12 -35.14 -1.41
CA TYR A 263 -8.51 -34.15 -0.42
C TYR A 263 -8.92 -32.85 -1.12
N SER A 264 -9.58 -31.98 -0.41
CA SER A 264 -9.79 -30.59 -0.79
C SER A 264 -9.62 -29.70 0.42
N ALA A 265 -9.10 -28.50 0.23
CA ALA A 265 -8.99 -27.50 1.27
C ALA A 265 -9.50 -26.16 0.78
N ARG A 266 -10.03 -25.33 1.69
CA ARG A 266 -10.28 -23.93 1.43
C ARG A 266 -9.06 -23.13 1.87
N VAL A 267 -8.60 -22.22 1.00
CA VAL A 267 -7.49 -21.32 1.30
C VAL A 267 -7.97 -19.88 1.29
N ARG A 268 -7.45 -19.06 2.21
CA ARG A 268 -7.70 -17.64 2.31
C ARG A 268 -6.36 -16.93 2.50
N ASN A 269 -6.19 -15.78 1.84
CA ASN A 269 -5.00 -14.93 1.92
C ASN A 269 -5.41 -13.54 2.39
N ASP A 270 -4.93 -13.13 3.56
CA ASP A 270 -5.18 -11.83 4.17
C ASP A 270 -3.90 -11.30 4.82
N GLY A 271 -3.83 -10.00 5.07
CA GLY A 271 -2.67 -9.40 5.72
C GLY A 271 -2.74 -7.89 5.85
N ASP A 272 -1.75 -7.36 6.56
CA ASP A 272 -1.58 -5.96 6.88
C ASP A 272 -0.29 -5.42 6.25
N LEU A 273 -0.37 -4.25 5.63
CA LEU A 273 0.71 -3.63 4.87
C LEU A 273 0.96 -2.22 5.38
N VAL A 274 2.22 -1.91 5.71
CA VAL A 274 2.70 -0.54 5.88
C VAL A 274 3.62 -0.20 4.73
N ARG A 275 3.38 0.95 4.09
CA ARG A 275 4.20 1.40 2.96
C ARG A 275 4.48 2.89 2.99
N ALA A 276 5.62 3.28 2.45
CA ALA A 276 5.97 4.64 2.10
C ALA A 276 5.97 4.80 0.59
N GLY A 277 5.64 5.98 0.10
CA GLY A 277 5.62 6.27 -1.33
C GLY A 277 6.02 7.71 -1.64
N LEU A 278 6.51 7.89 -2.86
CA LEU A 278 6.77 9.19 -3.45
C LEU A 278 5.85 9.36 -4.66
N ASN A 279 5.10 10.44 -4.70
CA ASN A 279 4.25 10.78 -5.83
C ASN A 279 4.77 12.03 -6.52
N TYR A 280 4.68 12.04 -7.84
CA TYR A 280 4.81 13.23 -8.67
C TYR A 280 3.42 13.61 -9.20
N LYS A 281 2.99 14.81 -8.87
CA LYS A 281 1.66 15.33 -9.20
C LYS A 281 1.73 16.22 -10.44
N PHE A 282 0.77 16.07 -11.34
CA PHE A 282 0.52 16.95 -12.46
C PHE A 282 -0.67 17.84 -12.17
N GLY A 283 -0.66 19.06 -12.64
CA GLY A 283 -1.80 19.98 -12.55
C GLY A 283 -1.37 21.39 -12.16
N THR A 284 -2.34 22.27 -12.12
CA THR A 284 -2.16 23.67 -11.70
C THR A 284 -1.76 23.75 -10.23
N PHE A 285 -0.75 24.54 -9.97
CA PHE A 285 -0.25 24.90 -8.65
C PHE A 285 -0.89 26.19 -8.18
#